data_430801d17a1f72c35f1ae761826d11c3
#
_entry.id   430801d17a1f72c35f1ae761826d11c3
#
_cell.length_a   1.000
_cell.length_b   1.000
_cell.length_c   1.000
_cell.angle_alpha   90.00
_cell.angle_beta   90.00
_cell.angle_gamma   90.00
#
_symmetry.space_group_name_H-M   'P 1'
#
loop_
_entity.id
_entity.type
_entity.pdbx_description
1 polymer ?
#
loop_
_entity_poly.entity_id
_entity_poly.type
_entity_poly.pdbx_seq_one_letter_code
_entity_poly.pdbx_strand_id
1 'polypeptide(L)'
;VSEASFLSRLATVACAATLLPTAAQAEPFLTRNQNPLLALYGLPSPLRARLPDAGSGRVAGVVNWANSANIDSSGNTTFTLDAETVEVRLHVEHSFWPKIALRAELPWRRVSGGSLDGFIEDWHDFFGLPNGSRDRLPRDELLLEYRVADATLLRFDESASGVGDIPLSAGYQLHASDTRSVSAWLTVKAPLGDASDLTGSGAVDVALSLSGQSALNEHWDVFGQVNAVWLGDGDLLPQLQESAVFSALAGITWNPWRELDLTVQFEGNSRVFDGGGTDLSGDAILMTFGGSYRTQGGWQFDLGVSEDIDVGASPDIAFNVAARRGF
;
A
#
# COMPACT_ATOMS: atom_id res chain seq x y z
N VAL A 1 -47.61 -23.83 42.48
CA VAL A 1 -46.26 -23.67 41.92
C VAL A 1 -46.39 -22.79 40.68
N SER A 2 -45.98 -21.54 40.78
CA SER A 2 -46.38 -20.45 39.92
C SER A 2 -45.57 -20.40 38.60
N GLU A 3 -46.26 -20.07 37.51
CA GLU A 3 -45.73 -19.87 36.13
C GLU A 3 -44.63 -18.80 36.02
N ALA A 4 -44.42 -18.01 37.07
CA ALA A 4 -43.36 -16.97 37.11
C ALA A 4 -41.90 -17.52 37.19
N SER A 5 -41.71 -18.77 37.56
CA SER A 5 -40.35 -19.37 37.62
C SER A 5 -39.86 -19.96 36.30
N PHE A 6 -40.75 -20.19 35.34
CA PHE A 6 -40.40 -20.74 34.04
C PHE A 6 -39.96 -19.67 33.07
N LEU A 7 -40.59 -18.49 33.11
CA LEU A 7 -40.22 -17.34 32.25
C LEU A 7 -38.92 -16.66 32.67
N SER A 8 -38.53 -16.73 33.96
CA SER A 8 -37.24 -16.20 34.43
C SER A 8 -36.04 -17.05 33.99
N ARG A 9 -36.23 -18.34 33.73
CA ARG A 9 -35.18 -19.24 33.23
C ARG A 9 -34.99 -19.17 31.72
N LEU A 10 -36.02 -18.77 30.97
CA LEU A 10 -35.93 -18.54 29.53
C LEU A 10 -35.27 -17.18 29.19
N ALA A 11 -35.44 -16.17 30.05
CA ALA A 11 -34.77 -14.88 29.88
C ALA A 11 -33.25 -14.91 30.11
N THR A 12 -32.78 -15.87 30.97
CA THR A 12 -31.34 -16.01 31.25
C THR A 12 -30.58 -16.81 30.17
N VAL A 13 -31.27 -17.60 29.35
CA VAL A 13 -30.66 -18.37 28.25
C VAL A 13 -30.57 -17.52 26.95
N ALA A 14 -31.45 -16.52 26.79
CA ALA A 14 -31.47 -15.66 25.61
C ALA A 14 -30.37 -14.58 25.62
N CYS A 15 -29.73 -14.28 26.74
CA CYS A 15 -28.69 -13.27 26.85
C CYS A 15 -27.25 -13.78 26.74
N ALA A 16 -27.04 -15.11 26.62
CA ALA A 16 -25.74 -15.75 26.49
C ALA A 16 -25.37 -16.16 25.04
N ALA A 17 -26.23 -15.88 24.07
CA ALA A 17 -26.07 -16.37 22.69
C ALA A 17 -25.58 -15.33 21.69
N THR A 18 -25.06 -14.16 22.13
CA THR A 18 -24.68 -13.09 21.19
C THR A 18 -23.28 -12.52 21.38
N LEU A 19 -22.32 -13.37 21.74
CA LEU A 19 -20.90 -13.04 21.60
C LEU A 19 -20.13 -14.25 21.04
N LEU A 20 -20.57 -14.75 19.89
CA LEU A 20 -19.62 -15.39 18.99
C LEU A 20 -18.82 -14.22 18.40
N PRO A 21 -17.50 -14.10 18.70
CA PRO A 21 -16.69 -13.13 18.01
C PRO A 21 -16.77 -13.50 16.52
N THR A 22 -17.26 -12.59 15.70
CA THR A 22 -17.02 -12.67 14.24
C THR A 22 -15.54 -12.92 14.09
N ALA A 23 -15.16 -14.02 13.43
CA ALA A 23 -13.76 -14.29 13.12
C ALA A 23 -13.19 -13.01 12.50
N ALA A 24 -12.16 -12.45 13.13
CA ALA A 24 -11.51 -11.27 12.60
C ALA A 24 -10.97 -11.68 11.23
N GLN A 25 -11.56 -11.15 10.16
CA GLN A 25 -11.09 -11.43 8.80
C GLN A 25 -9.75 -10.73 8.61
N ALA A 26 -8.77 -11.43 8.06
CA ALA A 26 -7.46 -10.88 7.78
C ALA A 26 -7.57 -9.70 6.82
N GLU A 27 -6.77 -8.70 7.05
CA GLU A 27 -6.72 -7.51 6.22
C GLU A 27 -5.33 -7.39 5.56
N PRO A 28 -5.26 -6.86 4.33
CA PRO A 28 -3.97 -6.62 3.69
C PRO A 28 -3.09 -5.65 4.49
N PHE A 29 -1.78 -5.79 4.36
CA PHE A 29 -0.85 -4.73 4.77
C PHE A 29 -1.14 -3.45 3.99
N LEU A 30 -1.01 -2.30 4.65
CA LEU A 30 -1.21 -0.98 4.01
C LEU A 30 0.06 -0.53 3.26
N THR A 31 0.56 -1.42 2.39
CA THR A 31 1.70 -1.17 1.52
C THR A 31 1.27 -0.52 0.20
N ARG A 32 2.22 -0.02 -0.53
CA ARG A 32 2.14 0.37 -1.95
C ARG A 32 3.55 0.53 -2.48
N ASN A 33 3.71 0.51 -3.79
CA ASN A 33 4.98 0.81 -4.43
C ASN A 33 5.52 2.17 -3.95
N GLN A 34 6.71 2.17 -3.33
CA GLN A 34 7.39 3.34 -2.77
C GLN A 34 8.51 3.88 -3.68
N ASN A 35 8.61 3.42 -4.93
CA ASN A 35 9.46 4.08 -5.92
C ASN A 35 9.13 5.58 -5.96
N PRO A 36 10.09 6.49 -5.78
CA PRO A 36 9.83 7.92 -5.60
C PRO A 36 9.07 8.56 -6.75
N LEU A 37 9.17 8.05 -7.98
CA LEU A 37 8.39 8.52 -9.12
C LEU A 37 6.98 7.92 -9.16
N LEU A 38 6.85 6.59 -8.97
CA LEU A 38 5.57 5.90 -9.10
C LEU A 38 4.63 6.20 -7.94
N ALA A 39 5.18 6.42 -6.75
CA ALA A 39 4.40 6.73 -5.55
C ALA A 39 3.67 8.09 -5.60
N LEU A 40 3.91 8.93 -6.60
CA LEU A 40 3.22 10.21 -6.81
C LEU A 40 1.85 10.05 -7.46
N TYR A 41 1.62 8.94 -8.14
CA TYR A 41 0.40 8.69 -8.90
C TYR A 41 -0.68 8.02 -8.06
N GLY A 42 -1.92 8.10 -8.53
CA GLY A 42 -3.13 7.68 -7.83
C GLY A 42 -3.36 6.18 -7.75
N LEU A 43 -2.28 5.37 -7.64
CA LEU A 43 -2.37 3.94 -7.37
C LEU A 43 -2.98 3.74 -5.97
N PRO A 44 -4.18 3.10 -5.84
CA PRO A 44 -4.84 3.00 -4.55
C PRO A 44 -4.04 2.13 -3.57
N SER A 45 -3.92 2.60 -2.33
CA SER A 45 -3.53 1.74 -1.21
C SER A 45 -4.55 0.61 -1.03
N PRO A 46 -4.21 -0.48 -0.32
CA PRO A 46 -5.16 -1.55 -0.06
C PRO A 46 -6.45 -1.04 0.58
N LEU A 47 -7.58 -1.40 -0.04
CA LEU A 47 -8.93 -1.01 0.33
C LEU A 47 -9.65 -2.19 0.97
N ARG A 48 -10.54 -1.92 1.92
CA ARG A 48 -11.23 -2.98 2.65
C ARG A 48 -12.31 -3.64 1.79
N ALA A 49 -12.32 -4.97 1.78
CA ALA A 49 -13.39 -5.76 1.18
C ALA A 49 -14.67 -5.75 2.05
N ARG A 50 -14.51 -5.67 3.39
CA ARG A 50 -15.61 -5.51 4.33
C ARG A 50 -15.60 -4.10 4.90
N LEU A 51 -16.62 -3.33 4.57
CA LEU A 51 -16.78 -1.96 5.07
C LEU A 51 -17.18 -1.96 6.55
N PRO A 52 -16.86 -0.92 7.32
CA PRO A 52 -17.35 -0.74 8.68
C PRO A 52 -18.89 -0.69 8.70
N ASP A 53 -19.49 -1.07 9.83
CA ASP A 53 -20.92 -0.88 10.05
C ASP A 53 -21.26 0.61 10.09
N ALA A 54 -22.51 0.96 9.77
CA ALA A 54 -22.96 2.35 9.80
C ALA A 54 -22.77 2.97 11.20
N GLY A 55 -22.15 4.14 11.25
CA GLY A 55 -21.82 4.86 12.49
C GLY A 55 -20.47 4.45 13.09
N SER A 56 -19.72 3.52 12.46
CA SER A 56 -18.38 3.15 12.90
C SER A 56 -17.32 3.55 11.87
N GLY A 57 -16.08 3.60 12.32
CA GLY A 57 -14.96 3.99 11.50
C GLY A 57 -13.67 3.35 11.94
N ARG A 58 -12.59 3.76 11.25
CA ARG A 58 -11.24 3.29 11.53
C ARG A 58 -10.22 4.38 11.26
N VAL A 59 -9.20 4.43 12.09
CA VAL A 59 -8.00 5.22 11.87
C VAL A 59 -6.81 4.28 11.76
N ALA A 60 -5.86 4.61 10.88
CA ALA A 60 -4.57 3.94 10.81
C ALA A 60 -3.45 4.94 10.56
N GLY A 61 -2.35 4.81 11.30
CA GLY A 61 -1.08 5.45 11.00
C GLY A 61 -0.15 4.41 10.37
N VAL A 62 0.49 4.77 9.27
CA VAL A 62 1.39 3.88 8.50
C VAL A 62 2.71 4.58 8.27
N VAL A 63 3.80 3.87 8.42
CA VAL A 63 5.14 4.29 8.00
C VAL A 63 5.65 3.26 7.00
N ASN A 64 6.01 3.73 5.81
CA ASN A 64 6.73 2.98 4.80
C ASN A 64 8.13 3.59 4.67
N TRP A 65 9.16 2.76 4.73
CA TRP A 65 10.54 3.16 4.58
C TRP A 65 11.21 2.26 3.56
N ALA A 66 11.55 2.82 2.42
CA ALA A 66 12.00 2.07 1.24
C ALA A 66 13.30 2.62 0.69
N ASN A 67 14.11 1.75 0.14
CA ASN A 67 15.30 2.09 -0.61
C ASN A 67 15.22 1.52 -2.02
N SER A 68 15.68 2.31 -3.00
CA SER A 68 15.72 1.96 -4.43
C SER A 68 17.09 2.33 -4.97
N ALA A 69 17.77 1.37 -5.61
CA ALA A 69 19.09 1.56 -6.17
C ALA A 69 19.22 0.85 -7.51
N ASN A 70 19.03 1.58 -8.60
CA ASN A 70 19.07 1.01 -9.95
C ASN A 70 19.78 1.93 -10.96
N ILE A 71 20.55 1.33 -11.85
CA ILE A 71 21.11 1.97 -13.06
C ILE A 71 20.81 1.08 -14.24
N ASP A 72 20.05 1.60 -15.19
CA ASP A 72 19.74 0.90 -16.41
C ASP A 72 19.94 1.77 -17.65
N SER A 73 20.20 1.13 -18.78
CA SER A 73 20.45 1.81 -20.07
C SER A 73 19.92 0.99 -21.22
N SER A 74 19.19 1.67 -22.11
CA SER A 74 18.65 1.10 -23.32
C SER A 74 18.91 2.04 -24.50
N GLY A 75 19.69 1.60 -25.47
CA GLY A 75 20.10 2.44 -26.62
C GLY A 75 20.88 3.68 -26.19
N ASN A 76 20.29 4.85 -26.39
CA ASN A 76 20.83 6.15 -25.96
C ASN A 76 20.15 6.73 -24.72
N THR A 77 19.32 5.93 -24.05
CA THR A 77 18.58 6.32 -22.84
C THR A 77 19.27 5.72 -21.61
N THR A 78 19.40 6.51 -20.56
CA THR A 78 19.89 6.06 -19.25
C THR A 78 18.93 6.50 -18.17
N PHE A 79 18.60 5.58 -17.26
CA PHE A 79 17.85 5.83 -16.05
C PHE A 79 18.70 5.47 -14.83
N THR A 80 18.81 6.40 -13.89
CA THR A 80 19.48 6.18 -12.61
C THR A 80 18.48 6.51 -11.52
N LEU A 81 18.32 5.57 -10.60
CA LEU A 81 17.49 5.72 -9.40
C LEU A 81 18.31 5.28 -8.20
N ASP A 82 18.68 6.22 -7.36
CA ASP A 82 19.33 6.03 -6.08
C ASP A 82 18.64 6.92 -5.06
N ALA A 83 17.78 6.34 -4.24
CA ALA A 83 16.92 7.12 -3.35
C ALA A 83 16.37 6.29 -2.19
N GLU A 84 16.28 6.92 -1.04
CA GLU A 84 15.51 6.45 0.09
C GLU A 84 14.21 7.24 0.24
N THR A 85 13.07 6.55 0.33
CA THR A 85 11.75 7.16 0.52
C THR A 85 11.20 6.79 1.89
N VAL A 86 10.85 7.80 2.68
CA VAL A 86 10.07 7.64 3.91
C VAL A 86 8.70 8.25 3.69
N GLU A 87 7.65 7.45 3.80
CA GLU A 87 6.27 7.94 3.76
C GLU A 87 5.57 7.67 5.10
N VAL A 88 5.02 8.71 5.71
CA VAL A 88 4.11 8.61 6.85
C VAL A 88 2.71 8.94 6.37
N ARG A 89 1.75 8.03 6.56
CA ARG A 89 0.40 8.18 6.04
C ARG A 89 -0.64 7.96 7.14
N LEU A 90 -1.55 8.93 7.28
CA LEU A 90 -2.74 8.79 8.12
C LEU A 90 -3.91 8.38 7.23
N HIS A 91 -4.58 7.29 7.59
CA HIS A 91 -5.83 6.83 6.98
C HIS A 91 -6.97 7.07 7.96
N VAL A 92 -8.07 7.63 7.46
CA VAL A 92 -9.32 7.76 8.18
C VAL A 92 -10.44 7.22 7.30
N GLU A 93 -11.18 6.25 7.80
CA GLU A 93 -12.33 5.63 7.11
C GLU A 93 -13.55 5.65 8.04
N HIS A 94 -14.73 6.01 7.52
CA HIS A 94 -15.96 6.02 8.28
C HIS A 94 -17.18 5.68 7.41
N SER A 95 -18.06 4.87 7.95
CA SER A 95 -19.35 4.53 7.33
C SER A 95 -20.47 5.36 7.93
N PHE A 96 -20.90 6.39 7.21
CA PHE A 96 -22.03 7.24 7.63
C PHE A 96 -23.39 6.57 7.36
N TRP A 97 -23.44 5.68 6.37
CA TRP A 97 -24.65 4.99 5.92
C TRP A 97 -24.37 3.50 5.76
N PRO A 98 -25.43 2.66 5.83
CA PRO A 98 -25.28 1.22 5.52
C PRO A 98 -24.67 1.02 4.13
N LYS A 99 -23.69 0.14 4.03
CA LYS A 99 -23.00 -0.22 2.78
C LYS A 99 -22.16 0.88 2.12
N ILE A 100 -21.98 2.05 2.75
CA ILE A 100 -21.19 3.14 2.18
C ILE A 100 -20.15 3.59 3.20
N ALA A 101 -18.88 3.56 2.81
CA ALA A 101 -17.77 4.12 3.57
C ALA A 101 -17.08 5.24 2.77
N LEU A 102 -16.64 6.26 3.48
CA LEU A 102 -15.73 7.27 2.96
C LEU A 102 -14.37 7.10 3.62
N ARG A 103 -13.31 7.28 2.84
CA ARG A 103 -11.93 7.20 3.30
C ARG A 103 -11.14 8.40 2.78
N ALA A 104 -10.29 8.96 3.64
CA ALA A 104 -9.29 9.96 3.30
C ALA A 104 -7.92 9.49 3.74
N GLU A 105 -6.89 9.82 2.96
CA GLU A 105 -5.50 9.52 3.27
C GLU A 105 -4.70 10.81 3.25
N LEU A 106 -3.89 11.04 4.29
CA LEU A 106 -2.99 12.20 4.37
C LEU A 106 -1.54 11.69 4.40
N PRO A 107 -0.84 11.68 3.26
CA PRO A 107 0.57 11.31 3.20
C PRO A 107 1.47 12.50 3.48
N TRP A 108 2.55 12.26 4.21
CA TRP A 108 3.75 13.06 4.23
C TRP A 108 4.90 12.22 3.74
N ARG A 109 5.71 12.77 2.84
CA ARG A 109 6.81 12.04 2.20
C ARG A 109 8.11 12.80 2.30
N ARG A 110 9.20 12.04 2.42
CA ARG A 110 10.57 12.51 2.25
C ARG A 110 11.29 11.58 1.28
N VAL A 111 12.00 12.19 0.33
CA VAL A 111 12.94 11.50 -0.56
C VAL A 111 14.32 12.05 -0.30
N SER A 112 15.31 11.20 -0.09
CA SER A 112 16.69 11.57 0.28
C SER A 112 17.68 10.49 -0.13
N GLY A 113 18.98 10.69 0.04
CA GLY A 113 20.00 9.65 -0.08
C GLY A 113 19.86 8.57 0.99
N GLY A 114 19.35 8.96 2.17
CA GLY A 114 19.01 8.01 3.21
C GLY A 114 20.16 7.52 4.07
N SER A 115 20.05 6.26 4.52
CA SER A 115 21.02 5.60 5.41
C SER A 115 20.91 4.07 5.40
N LEU A 116 20.08 3.50 4.52
CA LEU A 116 19.85 2.05 4.46
C LEU A 116 20.90 1.28 3.67
N ASP A 117 21.70 1.93 2.83
CA ASP A 117 22.61 1.25 1.91
C ASP A 117 23.55 0.28 2.61
N GLY A 118 24.22 0.74 3.66
CA GLY A 118 25.11 -0.12 4.44
C GLY A 118 24.40 -1.31 5.09
N PHE A 119 23.17 -1.11 5.60
CA PHE A 119 22.38 -2.19 6.17
C PHE A 119 21.98 -3.21 5.11
N ILE A 120 21.58 -2.75 3.92
CA ILE A 120 21.14 -3.62 2.82
C ILE A 120 22.32 -4.44 2.28
N GLU A 121 23.48 -3.83 2.08
CA GLU A 121 24.69 -4.51 1.65
C GLU A 121 25.12 -5.59 2.66
N ASP A 122 25.16 -5.27 3.98
CA ASP A 122 25.46 -6.23 5.03
C ASP A 122 24.44 -7.39 5.06
N TRP A 123 23.16 -7.11 4.79
CA TRP A 123 22.09 -8.10 4.69
C TRP A 123 22.30 -9.01 3.48
N HIS A 124 22.59 -8.43 2.30
CA HIS A 124 22.86 -9.18 1.09
C HIS A 124 24.08 -10.09 1.27
N ASP A 125 25.16 -9.56 1.85
CA ASP A 125 26.37 -10.31 2.13
C ASP A 125 26.10 -11.51 3.08
N PHE A 126 25.29 -11.29 4.12
CA PHE A 126 24.94 -12.32 5.09
C PHE A 126 24.14 -13.47 4.47
N PHE A 127 23.22 -13.18 3.54
CA PHE A 127 22.38 -14.17 2.87
C PHE A 127 22.94 -14.64 1.53
N GLY A 128 24.05 -14.07 1.06
CA GLY A 128 24.65 -14.39 -0.26
C GLY A 128 23.80 -13.88 -1.42
N LEU A 129 23.10 -12.76 -1.23
CA LEU A 129 22.28 -12.10 -2.26
C LEU A 129 23.13 -11.12 -3.08
N PRO A 130 22.84 -10.90 -4.36
CA PRO A 130 23.58 -9.94 -5.18
C PRO A 130 23.21 -8.48 -4.82
N ASN A 131 24.20 -7.60 -4.80
CA ASN A 131 23.98 -6.15 -4.59
C ASN A 131 23.44 -5.40 -5.83
N GLY A 132 23.41 -6.05 -6.99
CA GLY A 132 22.87 -5.46 -8.22
C GLY A 132 23.59 -4.17 -8.64
N SER A 133 22.85 -3.10 -8.83
CA SER A 133 23.38 -1.78 -9.23
C SER A 133 24.06 -1.01 -8.10
N ARG A 134 23.86 -1.40 -6.82
CA ARG A 134 24.42 -0.72 -5.63
C ARG A 134 25.92 -0.61 -5.67
N ASP A 135 26.65 -1.64 -6.15
CA ASP A 135 28.12 -1.61 -6.25
C ASP A 135 28.64 -0.47 -7.13
N ARG A 136 27.80 0.17 -7.92
CA ARG A 136 28.13 1.25 -8.85
C ARG A 136 27.64 2.63 -8.38
N LEU A 137 26.86 2.68 -7.31
CA LEU A 137 26.26 3.87 -6.74
C LEU A 137 27.01 4.27 -5.46
N PRO A 138 27.18 5.56 -5.18
CA PRO A 138 27.71 6.02 -3.90
C PRO A 138 26.68 5.75 -2.80
N ARG A 139 27.13 5.46 -1.58
CA ARG A 139 26.23 5.25 -0.44
C ARG A 139 25.63 6.56 0.05
N ASP A 140 24.38 6.51 0.50
CA ASP A 140 23.67 7.59 1.19
C ASP A 140 23.55 8.88 0.35
N GLU A 141 23.61 8.76 -0.98
CA GLU A 141 23.41 9.86 -1.91
C GLU A 141 22.06 9.76 -2.61
N LEU A 142 21.51 10.89 -3.04
CA LEU A 142 20.30 10.96 -3.85
C LEU A 142 20.67 11.29 -5.28
N LEU A 143 20.30 10.40 -6.20
CA LEU A 143 20.35 10.69 -7.63
C LEU A 143 19.17 9.99 -8.34
N LEU A 144 18.23 10.79 -8.81
CA LEU A 144 17.20 10.34 -9.71
C LEU A 144 17.36 11.09 -11.02
N GLU A 145 17.80 10.40 -12.07
CA GLU A 145 18.13 11.01 -13.34
C GLU A 145 17.59 10.19 -14.52
N TYR A 146 16.95 10.88 -15.47
CA TYR A 146 16.56 10.30 -16.75
C TYR A 146 17.15 11.13 -17.89
N ARG A 147 17.94 10.47 -18.76
CA ARG A 147 18.67 11.10 -19.86
C ARG A 147 18.38 10.39 -21.17
N VAL A 148 18.31 11.18 -22.25
CA VAL A 148 18.24 10.69 -23.63
C VAL A 148 19.38 11.36 -24.41
N ALA A 149 20.34 10.58 -24.87
CA ALA A 149 21.60 11.05 -25.44
C ALA A 149 22.29 12.05 -24.50
N ASP A 150 22.51 13.29 -24.95
CA ASP A 150 23.16 14.33 -24.16
C ASP A 150 22.17 15.19 -23.34
N ALA A 151 20.85 14.95 -23.48
CA ALA A 151 19.83 15.74 -22.80
C ALA A 151 19.38 15.08 -21.50
N THR A 152 19.49 15.80 -20.40
CA THR A 152 18.88 15.43 -19.11
C THR A 152 17.44 15.93 -19.10
N LEU A 153 16.48 15.01 -19.05
CA LEU A 153 15.05 15.32 -19.04
C LEU A 153 14.47 15.38 -17.63
N LEU A 154 15.09 14.67 -16.67
CA LEU A 154 14.72 14.68 -15.26
C LEU A 154 15.99 14.58 -14.43
N ARG A 155 16.08 15.36 -13.32
CA ARG A 155 17.16 15.23 -12.35
C ARG A 155 16.71 15.74 -10.98
N PHE A 156 16.88 14.89 -9.97
CA PHE A 156 16.77 15.22 -8.56
C PHE A 156 18.03 14.70 -7.84
N ASP A 157 18.74 15.56 -7.17
CA ASP A 157 19.96 15.27 -6.40
C ASP A 157 19.99 16.00 -5.05
N GLU A 158 18.88 16.65 -4.68
CA GLU A 158 18.68 17.29 -3.38
C GLU A 158 17.47 16.67 -2.67
N SER A 159 17.62 16.44 -1.36
CA SER A 159 16.55 15.88 -0.54
C SER A 159 15.36 16.83 -0.46
N ALA A 160 14.17 16.27 -0.61
CA ALA A 160 12.91 17.00 -0.53
C ALA A 160 11.91 16.30 0.40
N SER A 161 10.96 17.07 0.95
CA SER A 161 9.89 16.51 1.76
C SER A 161 8.67 17.43 1.83
N GLY A 162 7.51 16.86 1.96
CA GLY A 162 6.28 17.64 2.08
C GLY A 162 5.03 16.76 2.24
N VAL A 163 3.89 17.41 2.34
CA VAL A 163 2.58 16.75 2.27
C VAL A 163 2.34 16.32 0.83
N GLY A 164 1.92 15.08 0.64
CA GLY A 164 1.64 14.53 -0.67
C GLY A 164 0.22 14.80 -1.16
N ASP A 165 -0.07 14.31 -2.37
CA ASP A 165 -1.42 14.32 -2.93
C ASP A 165 -2.38 13.53 -2.04
N ILE A 166 -3.60 14.02 -1.88
CA ILE A 166 -4.61 13.45 -0.97
C ILE A 166 -5.58 12.54 -1.73
N PRO A 167 -5.55 11.20 -1.51
CA PRO A 167 -6.57 10.30 -1.99
C PRO A 167 -7.85 10.41 -1.13
N LEU A 168 -8.98 10.59 -1.81
CA LEU A 168 -10.32 10.54 -1.23
C LEU A 168 -11.08 9.40 -1.89
N SER A 169 -11.64 8.48 -1.10
CA SER A 169 -12.30 7.29 -1.62
C SER A 169 -13.72 7.15 -1.09
N ALA A 170 -14.62 6.65 -1.94
CA ALA A 170 -15.96 6.24 -1.57
C ALA A 170 -16.14 4.76 -1.92
N GLY A 171 -16.50 3.95 -0.91
CA GLY A 171 -16.69 2.50 -1.02
C GLY A 171 -18.15 2.12 -0.93
N TYR A 172 -18.54 1.09 -1.69
CA TYR A 172 -19.85 0.47 -1.63
C TYR A 172 -19.74 -1.04 -1.40
N GLN A 173 -20.42 -1.55 -0.36
CA GLN A 173 -20.44 -2.96 -0.04
C GLN A 173 -21.33 -3.72 -1.02
N LEU A 174 -20.73 -4.48 -1.92
CA LEU A 174 -21.45 -5.31 -2.90
C LEU A 174 -22.00 -6.60 -2.25
N HIS A 175 -21.15 -7.24 -1.42
CA HIS A 175 -21.49 -8.47 -0.69
C HIS A 175 -20.79 -8.49 0.65
N ALA A 176 -21.47 -8.94 1.69
CA ALA A 176 -20.89 -9.24 3.00
C ALA A 176 -21.62 -10.42 3.65
N SER A 177 -20.85 -11.42 4.05
CA SER A 177 -21.29 -12.56 4.84
C SER A 177 -20.24 -12.84 5.93
N ASP A 178 -20.45 -13.85 6.75
CA ASP A 178 -19.48 -14.20 7.82
C ASP A 178 -18.12 -14.63 7.25
N THR A 179 -18.09 -15.21 6.05
CA THR A 179 -16.87 -15.75 5.44
C THR A 179 -16.38 -14.99 4.21
N ARG A 180 -17.20 -14.16 3.58
CA ARG A 180 -16.85 -13.50 2.31
C ARG A 180 -17.33 -12.06 2.29
N SER A 181 -16.51 -11.19 1.74
CA SER A 181 -16.87 -9.79 1.52
C SER A 181 -16.31 -9.30 0.19
N VAL A 182 -17.08 -8.44 -0.49
CA VAL A 182 -16.68 -7.77 -1.73
C VAL A 182 -17.17 -6.34 -1.68
N SER A 183 -16.31 -5.40 -2.03
CA SER A 183 -16.61 -3.97 -2.12
C SER A 183 -16.09 -3.37 -3.42
N ALA A 184 -16.75 -2.34 -3.91
CA ALA A 184 -16.29 -1.50 -5.00
C ALA A 184 -15.93 -0.12 -4.45
N TRP A 185 -14.90 0.51 -5.00
CA TRP A 185 -14.42 1.81 -4.56
C TRP A 185 -14.15 2.73 -5.73
N LEU A 186 -14.47 3.99 -5.56
CA LEU A 186 -14.02 5.10 -6.39
C LEU A 186 -13.04 5.93 -5.57
N THR A 187 -11.85 6.18 -6.10
CA THR A 187 -10.82 7.02 -5.48
C THR A 187 -10.50 8.18 -6.40
N VAL A 188 -10.42 9.38 -5.85
CA VAL A 188 -9.91 10.58 -6.52
C VAL A 188 -8.71 11.09 -5.76
N LYS A 189 -7.58 11.23 -6.40
CA LYS A 189 -6.37 11.84 -5.86
C LYS A 189 -6.40 13.34 -6.14
N ALA A 190 -6.44 14.17 -5.09
CA ALA A 190 -6.34 15.62 -5.20
C ALA A 190 -4.85 16.05 -5.21
N PRO A 191 -4.41 16.90 -6.19
CA PRO A 191 -3.01 17.29 -6.34
C PRO A 191 -2.69 18.43 -5.36
N LEU A 192 -2.23 18.08 -4.17
CA LEU A 192 -1.81 19.02 -3.13
C LEU A 192 -0.29 18.99 -2.88
N GLY A 193 0.38 17.95 -3.35
CA GLY A 193 1.84 17.85 -3.36
C GLY A 193 2.47 18.65 -4.49
N ASP A 194 3.79 18.69 -4.51
CA ASP A 194 4.59 19.37 -5.52
C ASP A 194 5.47 18.35 -6.26
N ALA A 195 5.48 18.41 -7.59
CA ALA A 195 6.28 17.53 -8.42
C ALA A 195 7.78 17.84 -8.30
N SER A 196 8.15 19.11 -8.07
CA SER A 196 9.54 19.52 -7.85
C SER A 196 10.13 19.00 -6.54
N ASP A 197 9.27 18.65 -5.58
CA ASP A 197 9.66 18.09 -4.27
C ASP A 197 9.37 16.58 -4.18
N LEU A 198 8.99 15.92 -5.28
CA LEU A 198 8.61 14.51 -5.33
C LEU A 198 7.52 14.16 -4.29
N THR A 199 6.59 15.08 -4.03
CA THR A 199 5.47 14.88 -3.09
C THR A 199 4.14 14.69 -3.78
N GLY A 200 3.99 15.12 -5.04
CA GLY A 200 2.79 14.96 -5.86
C GLY A 200 3.09 14.93 -7.35
N SER A 201 2.14 14.47 -8.16
CA SER A 201 2.28 14.44 -9.63
C SER A 201 1.85 15.73 -10.32
N GLY A 202 1.24 16.68 -9.60
CA GLY A 202 0.64 17.89 -10.17
C GLY A 202 -0.74 17.70 -10.80
N ALA A 203 -1.25 16.47 -10.87
CA ALA A 203 -2.50 16.15 -11.57
C ALA A 203 -3.52 15.40 -10.71
N VAL A 204 -4.79 15.48 -11.11
CA VAL A 204 -5.88 14.68 -10.55
C VAL A 204 -5.88 13.30 -11.19
N ASP A 205 -5.87 12.25 -10.37
CA ASP A 205 -6.04 10.88 -10.85
C ASP A 205 -7.34 10.30 -10.33
N VAL A 206 -7.91 9.35 -11.08
CA VAL A 206 -9.17 8.68 -10.72
C VAL A 206 -8.96 7.17 -10.80
N ALA A 207 -9.36 6.43 -9.77
CA ALA A 207 -9.28 4.98 -9.74
C ALA A 207 -10.62 4.33 -9.42
N LEU A 208 -10.91 3.24 -10.14
CA LEU A 208 -11.96 2.29 -9.80
C LEU A 208 -11.31 1.00 -9.29
N SER A 209 -11.78 0.53 -8.13
CA SER A 209 -11.24 -0.66 -7.47
C SER A 209 -12.32 -1.64 -7.10
N LEU A 210 -11.98 -2.93 -7.16
CA LEU A 210 -12.77 -4.02 -6.61
C LEU A 210 -11.91 -4.76 -5.60
N SER A 211 -12.36 -4.84 -4.35
CA SER A 211 -11.67 -5.53 -3.27
C SER A 211 -12.51 -6.70 -2.77
N GLY A 212 -11.88 -7.84 -2.54
CA GLY A 212 -12.50 -9.08 -2.09
C GLY A 212 -11.69 -9.79 -1.03
N GLN A 213 -12.37 -10.49 -0.14
CA GLN A 213 -11.75 -11.39 0.85
C GLN A 213 -12.63 -12.60 1.15
N SER A 214 -12.00 -13.71 1.53
CA SER A 214 -12.69 -14.93 1.90
C SER A 214 -11.92 -15.69 2.97
N ALA A 215 -12.61 -16.07 4.06
CA ALA A 215 -12.13 -17.10 4.97
C ALA A 215 -12.22 -18.45 4.27
N LEU A 216 -11.10 -19.16 4.15
CA LEU A 216 -11.05 -20.52 3.61
C LEU A 216 -11.41 -21.55 4.69
N ASN A 217 -10.97 -21.29 5.92
CA ASN A 217 -11.28 -22.05 7.13
C ASN A 217 -10.95 -21.19 8.39
N GLU A 218 -10.87 -21.80 9.57
CA GLU A 218 -10.64 -21.12 10.85
C GLU A 218 -9.23 -20.48 10.96
N HIS A 219 -8.28 -20.90 10.10
CA HIS A 219 -6.89 -20.48 10.17
C HIS A 219 -6.36 -19.79 8.92
N TRP A 220 -7.12 -19.78 7.84
CA TRP A 220 -6.65 -19.27 6.56
C TRP A 220 -7.66 -18.34 5.91
N ASP A 221 -7.19 -17.15 5.59
CA ASP A 221 -7.90 -16.14 4.81
C ASP A 221 -7.16 -15.84 3.52
N VAL A 222 -7.91 -15.47 2.48
CA VAL A 222 -7.37 -14.92 1.25
C VAL A 222 -8.03 -13.59 0.94
N PHE A 223 -7.29 -12.69 0.32
CA PHE A 223 -7.79 -11.39 -0.11
C PHE A 223 -7.20 -10.98 -1.44
N GLY A 224 -7.83 -10.03 -2.09
CA GLY A 224 -7.32 -9.45 -3.32
C GLY A 224 -8.02 -8.15 -3.68
N GLN A 225 -7.36 -7.37 -4.52
CA GLN A 225 -7.87 -6.11 -5.06
C GLN A 225 -7.37 -5.94 -6.49
N VAL A 226 -8.22 -5.39 -7.35
CA VAL A 226 -7.84 -4.96 -8.70
C VAL A 226 -8.25 -3.51 -8.90
N ASN A 227 -7.44 -2.75 -9.61
CA ASN A 227 -7.62 -1.33 -9.82
C ASN A 227 -7.41 -0.98 -11.30
N ALA A 228 -8.29 -0.12 -11.83
CA ALA A 228 -8.07 0.62 -13.06
C ALA A 228 -7.93 2.09 -12.69
N VAL A 229 -6.81 2.71 -13.07
CA VAL A 229 -6.43 4.06 -12.70
C VAL A 229 -6.26 4.89 -13.96
N TRP A 230 -6.95 6.00 -14.05
CA TRP A 230 -6.77 7.03 -15.07
C TRP A 230 -5.95 8.15 -14.47
N LEU A 231 -4.83 8.44 -15.11
CA LEU A 231 -3.88 9.46 -14.71
C LEU A 231 -4.19 10.78 -15.43
N GLY A 232 -4.20 11.88 -14.68
CA GLY A 232 -4.17 13.21 -15.27
C GLY A 232 -2.79 13.56 -15.81
N ASP A 233 -2.69 14.62 -16.60
CA ASP A 233 -1.43 15.08 -17.16
C ASP A 233 -0.53 15.63 -16.03
N GLY A 234 0.42 14.84 -15.58
CA GLY A 234 1.36 15.18 -14.53
C GLY A 234 2.53 16.04 -15.02
N ASP A 235 3.25 16.65 -14.06
CA ASP A 235 4.35 17.56 -14.37
C ASP A 235 5.68 16.84 -14.64
N LEU A 236 5.82 15.57 -14.20
CA LEU A 236 7.04 14.79 -14.37
C LEU A 236 7.00 13.96 -15.65
N LEU A 237 7.95 14.20 -16.56
CA LEU A 237 8.10 13.47 -17.82
C LEU A 237 6.76 13.32 -18.60
N PRO A 238 5.98 14.41 -18.81
CA PRO A 238 4.61 14.32 -19.34
C PRO A 238 4.52 13.63 -20.69
N GLN A 239 5.58 13.69 -21.49
CA GLN A 239 5.65 13.04 -22.81
C GLN A 239 5.85 11.50 -22.72
N LEU A 240 6.21 10.98 -21.55
CA LEU A 240 6.44 9.54 -21.32
C LEU A 240 5.33 8.94 -20.45
N GLN A 241 4.50 9.76 -19.80
CA GLN A 241 3.47 9.30 -18.89
C GLN A 241 2.35 8.56 -19.62
N GLU A 242 1.98 7.40 -19.13
CA GLU A 242 0.79 6.67 -19.58
C GLU A 242 -0.49 7.36 -19.07
N SER A 243 -1.57 7.25 -19.84
CA SER A 243 -2.86 7.82 -19.46
C SER A 243 -3.67 6.92 -18.53
N ALA A 244 -3.32 5.64 -18.44
CA ALA A 244 -3.99 4.66 -17.59
C ALA A 244 -3.02 3.59 -17.10
N VAL A 245 -3.22 3.15 -15.85
CA VAL A 245 -2.44 2.12 -15.19
C VAL A 245 -3.37 1.11 -14.56
N PHE A 246 -3.02 -0.16 -14.65
CA PHE A 246 -3.68 -1.24 -13.92
C PHE A 246 -2.81 -1.66 -12.75
N SER A 247 -3.43 -1.91 -11.60
CA SER A 247 -2.73 -2.50 -10.47
C SER A 247 -3.58 -3.57 -9.79
N ALA A 248 -2.90 -4.49 -9.11
CA ALA A 248 -3.56 -5.55 -8.37
C ALA A 248 -2.75 -5.91 -7.13
N LEU A 249 -3.45 -6.43 -6.13
CA LEU A 249 -2.83 -7.14 -5.01
C LEU A 249 -3.58 -8.44 -4.74
N ALA A 250 -2.88 -9.42 -4.19
CA ALA A 250 -3.46 -10.63 -3.67
C ALA A 250 -2.61 -11.14 -2.49
N GLY A 251 -3.25 -11.77 -1.52
CA GLY A 251 -2.52 -12.31 -0.39
C GLY A 251 -3.25 -13.44 0.31
N ILE A 252 -2.47 -14.13 1.13
CA ILE A 252 -2.93 -15.20 2.00
C ILE A 252 -2.44 -14.93 3.41
N THR A 253 -3.31 -15.13 4.37
CA THR A 253 -3.02 -14.96 5.80
C THR A 253 -3.25 -16.26 6.53
N TRP A 254 -2.28 -16.63 7.36
CA TRP A 254 -2.40 -17.70 8.34
C TRP A 254 -2.61 -17.11 9.73
N ASN A 255 -3.68 -17.56 10.40
CA ASN A 255 -4.09 -17.12 11.74
C ASN A 255 -3.76 -18.23 12.75
N PRO A 256 -2.49 -18.38 13.23
CA PRO A 256 -2.13 -19.43 14.18
C PRO A 256 -2.79 -19.22 15.55
N TRP A 257 -3.00 -17.98 15.94
CA TRP A 257 -3.68 -17.56 17.17
C TRP A 257 -4.63 -16.40 16.88
N ARG A 258 -5.58 -16.15 17.78
CA ARG A 258 -6.58 -15.07 17.61
C ARG A 258 -5.97 -13.68 17.52
N GLU A 259 -4.81 -13.49 18.15
CA GLU A 259 -4.11 -12.21 18.22
C GLU A 259 -3.07 -12.01 17.12
N LEU A 260 -2.65 -13.09 16.43
CA LEU A 260 -1.55 -13.04 15.47
C LEU A 260 -1.98 -13.53 14.09
N ASP A 261 -1.73 -12.72 13.09
CA ASP A 261 -1.80 -13.06 11.67
C ASP A 261 -0.40 -13.07 11.08
N LEU A 262 -0.11 -14.05 10.22
CA LEU A 262 1.08 -14.08 9.38
C LEU A 262 0.63 -14.02 7.92
N THR A 263 1.12 -13.04 7.18
CA THR A 263 0.61 -12.72 5.84
C THR A 263 1.73 -12.69 4.81
N VAL A 264 1.44 -13.27 3.64
CA VAL A 264 2.19 -13.02 2.40
C VAL A 264 1.26 -12.31 1.43
N GLN A 265 1.70 -11.18 0.91
CA GLN A 265 0.97 -10.34 -0.02
C GLN A 265 1.83 -10.06 -1.25
N PHE A 266 1.24 -10.16 -2.41
CA PHE A 266 1.82 -9.73 -3.68
C PHE A 266 1.07 -8.51 -4.16
N GLU A 267 1.77 -7.52 -4.66
CA GLU A 267 1.19 -6.35 -5.30
C GLU A 267 1.97 -6.00 -6.55
N GLY A 268 1.28 -5.49 -7.56
CA GLY A 268 1.92 -5.07 -8.78
C GLY A 268 1.11 -4.03 -9.54
N ASN A 269 1.79 -3.31 -10.42
CA ASN A 269 1.18 -2.35 -11.32
C ASN A 269 1.84 -2.41 -12.71
N SER A 270 1.06 -2.13 -13.73
CA SER A 270 1.60 -1.87 -15.06
C SER A 270 2.41 -0.57 -15.07
N ARG A 271 3.27 -0.41 -16.05
CA ARG A 271 4.12 0.78 -16.18
C ARG A 271 3.32 2.08 -16.08
N VAL A 272 3.94 3.09 -15.50
CA VAL A 272 3.44 4.47 -15.41
C VAL A 272 4.05 5.34 -16.50
N PHE A 273 5.27 4.99 -16.94
CA PHE A 273 5.99 5.72 -17.98
C PHE A 273 6.42 4.79 -19.11
N ASP A 274 6.46 5.31 -20.33
CA ASP A 274 7.14 4.69 -21.46
C ASP A 274 8.57 5.27 -21.59
N GLY A 275 9.47 4.78 -20.75
CA GLY A 275 10.85 5.27 -20.58
C GLY A 275 11.86 4.66 -21.55
N GLY A 276 11.47 4.39 -22.81
CA GLY A 276 12.41 4.00 -23.88
C GLY A 276 13.10 2.64 -23.65
N GLY A 277 12.46 1.71 -22.92
CA GLY A 277 12.97 0.37 -22.66
C GLY A 277 13.97 0.31 -21.50
N THR A 278 14.06 1.35 -20.69
CA THR A 278 14.74 1.31 -19.39
C THR A 278 13.77 0.84 -18.31
N ASP A 279 14.26 0.56 -17.12
CA ASP A 279 13.48 0.12 -15.96
C ASP A 279 12.40 1.11 -15.53
N LEU A 280 12.50 2.38 -15.92
CA LEU A 280 11.41 3.35 -15.80
C LEU A 280 10.14 2.90 -16.53
N SER A 281 10.27 2.10 -17.61
CA SER A 281 9.16 1.50 -18.37
C SER A 281 8.69 0.16 -17.82
N GLY A 282 9.25 -0.31 -16.71
CA GLY A 282 8.94 -1.62 -16.14
C GLY A 282 7.57 -1.67 -15.51
N ASP A 283 6.96 -2.86 -15.55
CA ASP A 283 5.93 -3.22 -14.59
C ASP A 283 6.58 -3.42 -13.23
N ALA A 284 5.83 -3.26 -12.15
CA ALA A 284 6.34 -3.49 -10.80
C ALA A 284 5.65 -4.70 -10.16
N ILE A 285 6.41 -5.58 -9.52
CA ILE A 285 5.88 -6.67 -8.71
C ILE A 285 6.65 -6.74 -7.40
N LEU A 286 5.94 -6.56 -6.30
CA LEU A 286 6.45 -6.61 -4.93
C LEU A 286 5.83 -7.78 -4.18
N MET A 287 6.63 -8.41 -3.33
CA MET A 287 6.18 -9.38 -2.35
C MET A 287 6.39 -8.80 -0.95
N THR A 288 5.34 -8.74 -0.16
CA THR A 288 5.39 -8.35 1.26
C THR A 288 5.12 -9.57 2.12
N PHE A 289 5.96 -9.79 3.12
CA PHE A 289 5.72 -10.78 4.16
C PHE A 289 5.83 -10.16 5.54
N GLY A 290 5.07 -10.67 6.48
CA GLY A 290 5.07 -10.10 7.82
C GLY A 290 3.94 -10.61 8.69
N GLY A 291 3.61 -9.83 9.73
CA GLY A 291 2.56 -10.18 10.67
C GLY A 291 1.79 -9.00 11.21
N SER A 292 0.61 -9.30 11.71
CA SER A 292 -0.26 -8.36 12.41
C SER A 292 -0.59 -8.89 13.80
N TYR A 293 -0.45 -8.04 14.81
CA TYR A 293 -0.78 -8.38 16.18
C TYR A 293 -1.95 -7.55 16.70
N ARG A 294 -3.00 -8.21 17.20
CA ARG A 294 -4.19 -7.59 17.77
C ARG A 294 -4.15 -7.59 19.28
N THR A 295 -4.26 -6.42 19.89
CA THR A 295 -4.31 -6.25 21.35
C THR A 295 -5.73 -6.38 21.87
N GLN A 296 -5.89 -6.67 23.16
CA GLN A 296 -7.18 -6.65 23.86
C GLN A 296 -7.84 -5.26 23.85
N GLY A 297 -7.05 -4.19 23.70
CA GLY A 297 -7.51 -2.80 23.61
C GLY A 297 -8.05 -2.39 22.25
N GLY A 298 -8.16 -3.32 21.28
CA GLY A 298 -8.68 -3.07 19.93
C GLY A 298 -7.69 -2.42 18.97
N TRP A 299 -6.42 -2.32 19.34
CA TRP A 299 -5.35 -1.93 18.43
C TRP A 299 -4.85 -3.13 17.63
N GLN A 300 -4.54 -2.91 16.38
CA GLN A 300 -3.78 -3.83 15.53
C GLN A 300 -2.48 -3.14 15.12
N PHE A 301 -1.37 -3.86 15.27
CA PHE A 301 -0.05 -3.44 14.82
C PHE A 301 0.43 -4.37 13.73
N ASP A 302 0.89 -3.80 12.62
CA ASP A 302 1.43 -4.55 11.49
C ASP A 302 2.92 -4.27 11.36
N LEU A 303 3.67 -5.30 11.00
CA LEU A 303 5.07 -5.23 10.60
C LEU A 303 5.24 -6.08 9.35
N GLY A 304 5.72 -5.47 8.28
CA GLY A 304 5.98 -6.13 7.00
C GLY A 304 7.29 -5.69 6.40
N VAL A 305 7.88 -6.57 5.60
CA VAL A 305 9.02 -6.30 4.73
C VAL A 305 8.59 -6.64 3.31
N SER A 306 8.83 -5.73 2.39
CA SER A 306 8.56 -5.91 0.97
C SER A 306 9.89 -5.96 0.22
N GLU A 307 9.97 -6.87 -0.73
CA GLU A 307 11.07 -6.99 -1.69
C GLU A 307 10.50 -7.02 -3.10
N ASP A 308 11.26 -6.52 -4.06
CA ASP A 308 10.91 -6.63 -5.46
C ASP A 308 11.09 -8.06 -5.96
N ILE A 309 10.19 -8.48 -6.84
CA ILE A 309 10.32 -9.73 -7.59
C ILE A 309 10.79 -9.46 -9.01
N ASP A 310 10.36 -8.31 -9.55
CA ASP A 310 10.77 -7.81 -10.85
C ASP A 310 11.52 -6.50 -10.64
N VAL A 311 12.85 -6.57 -10.81
CA VAL A 311 13.78 -5.46 -10.56
C VAL A 311 13.54 -4.39 -11.61
N GLY A 312 13.24 -3.17 -11.19
CA GLY A 312 13.11 -2.04 -12.12
C GLY A 312 12.26 -0.90 -11.58
N ALA A 313 10.96 -1.03 -11.68
CA ALA A 313 10.01 0.03 -11.30
C ALA A 313 9.55 -0.07 -9.83
N SER A 314 10.19 -0.91 -9.01
CA SER A 314 9.89 -1.08 -7.58
C SER A 314 11.10 -0.76 -6.70
N PRO A 315 10.91 -0.46 -5.41
CA PRO A 315 12.03 -0.36 -4.47
C PRO A 315 12.61 -1.76 -4.20
N ASP A 316 13.93 -1.84 -4.00
CA ASP A 316 14.63 -3.09 -3.70
C ASP A 316 14.13 -3.70 -2.38
N ILE A 317 13.95 -2.85 -1.37
CA ILE A 317 13.39 -3.25 -0.08
C ILE A 317 12.52 -2.13 0.49
N ALA A 318 11.43 -2.51 1.17
CA ALA A 318 10.64 -1.58 1.95
C ALA A 318 10.20 -2.20 3.27
N PHE A 319 10.28 -1.41 4.34
CA PHE A 319 9.74 -1.74 5.66
C PHE A 319 8.39 -1.05 5.84
N ASN A 320 7.39 -1.81 6.26
CA ASN A 320 6.05 -1.31 6.57
C ASN A 320 5.73 -1.51 8.04
N VAL A 321 5.35 -0.43 8.71
CA VAL A 321 4.84 -0.47 10.09
C VAL A 321 3.50 0.26 10.13
N ALA A 322 2.48 -0.36 10.70
CA ALA A 322 1.18 0.29 10.85
C ALA A 322 0.58 0.07 12.24
N ALA A 323 -0.19 1.05 12.68
CA ALA A 323 -1.04 0.94 13.86
C ALA A 323 -2.48 1.32 13.45
N ARG A 324 -3.43 0.43 13.71
CA ARG A 324 -4.83 0.57 13.28
C ARG A 324 -5.77 0.43 14.48
N ARG A 325 -6.88 1.20 14.46
CA ARG A 325 -7.94 1.10 15.47
C ARG A 325 -9.30 1.44 14.90
N GLY A 326 -10.30 0.63 15.26
CA GLY A 326 -11.72 0.92 15.03
C GLY A 326 -12.30 1.86 16.09
N PHE A 327 -13.31 2.63 15.76
CA PHE A 327 -14.08 3.49 16.66
C PHE A 327 -15.55 3.56 16.27
#